data_725938fdf3f37e9a4c5eeefe0339b058
#
_entry.id   725938fdf3f37e9a4c5eeefe0339b058
#
_cell.length_a   1.000
_cell.length_b   1.000
_cell.length_c   1.000
_cell.angle_alpha   90.00
_cell.angle_beta   90.00
_cell.angle_gamma   90.00
#
_symmetry.space_group_name_H-M   'P 1'
#
loop_
_entity.id
_entity.type
_entity.pdbx_description
1 polymer ?
#
loop_
_entity_poly.entity_id
_entity_poly.type
_entity_poly.pdbx_seq_one_letter_code
_entity_poly.pdbx_strand_id
1 'polypeptide(L)'
;MPRRDEAIQKRINAYDTIKELMEIEELGAMILVNNESRDDLSRINSALVGMLDTFFSDEASSSGSNFDDSEKMKMLKENGMFIIAKLTDQKGENQRTRTQDIINVLTAKNIFLPINNDGIVGNIGIINQTGNKMDEHEIEKAVGTPENIFIGNKGASNLVCVSGLSFPTEYISKMGQDAIKEQKERLSRRKSLTLLDDLDEAVAPEKPVKKSKSGRRTISLDMLRDM
;
A
#
# COMPACT_ATOMS: atom_id res chain seq x y z
N MET A 1 -0.97 2.61 0.56
CA MET A 1 0.03 3.03 1.56
C MET A 1 -0.20 4.48 1.92
N PRO A 2 -0.17 4.87 3.19
CA PRO A 2 -0.40 6.25 3.61
C PRO A 2 0.71 7.19 3.10
N ARG A 3 0.37 8.48 2.96
CA ARG A 3 1.31 9.53 2.59
C ARG A 3 2.21 9.88 3.77
N ARG A 4 3.37 10.47 3.50
CA ARG A 4 4.32 10.90 4.55
C ARG A 4 3.75 12.00 5.46
N ASP A 5 2.86 12.84 4.94
CA ASP A 5 2.18 13.91 5.68
C ASP A 5 0.95 13.43 6.47
N GLU A 6 0.54 12.17 6.32
CA GLU A 6 -0.55 11.59 7.11
C GLU A 6 -0.12 11.31 8.57
N ALA A 7 -1.12 11.12 9.44
CA ALA A 7 -0.91 10.87 10.86
C ALA A 7 0.08 9.72 11.10
N ILE A 8 1.03 9.91 12.02
CA ILE A 8 2.09 8.93 12.34
C ILE A 8 1.49 7.55 12.62
N GLN A 9 0.40 7.50 13.41
CA GLN A 9 -0.23 6.23 13.76
C GLN A 9 -0.78 5.48 12.55
N LYS A 10 -1.30 6.18 11.54
CA LYS A 10 -1.73 5.54 10.29
C LYS A 10 -0.57 4.89 9.53
N ARG A 11 0.59 5.55 9.52
CA ARG A 11 1.81 5.03 8.88
C ARG A 11 2.35 3.80 9.61
N ILE A 12 2.35 3.83 10.94
CA ILE A 12 2.75 2.68 11.77
C ILE A 12 1.79 1.51 11.55
N ASN A 13 0.48 1.74 11.66
CA ASN A 13 -0.52 0.69 11.45
C ASN A 13 -0.41 0.06 10.04
N ALA A 14 -0.20 0.87 9.01
CA ALA A 14 -0.01 0.35 7.65
C ALA A 14 1.25 -0.51 7.52
N TYR A 15 2.35 -0.10 8.15
CA TYR A 15 3.59 -0.88 8.19
C TYR A 15 3.39 -2.22 8.89
N ASP A 16 2.80 -2.21 10.09
CA ASP A 16 2.55 -3.42 10.87
C ASP A 16 1.60 -4.37 10.12
N THR A 17 0.50 -3.84 9.57
CA THR A 17 -0.47 -4.64 8.79
C THR A 17 0.18 -5.31 7.57
N ILE A 18 0.99 -4.56 6.80
CA ILE A 18 1.64 -5.15 5.61
C ILE A 18 2.65 -6.22 6.04
N LYS A 19 3.41 -5.97 7.10
CA LYS A 19 4.36 -6.95 7.62
C LYS A 19 3.65 -8.25 8.02
N GLU A 20 2.54 -8.16 8.75
CA GLU A 20 1.73 -9.31 9.12
C GLU A 20 1.17 -10.05 7.89
N LEU A 21 0.66 -9.31 6.90
CA LEU A 21 0.13 -9.90 5.67
C LEU A 21 1.21 -10.62 4.86
N MET A 22 2.43 -10.08 4.80
CA MET A 22 3.55 -10.72 4.08
C MET A 22 4.02 -12.02 4.72
N GLU A 23 3.69 -12.29 5.98
CA GLU A 23 4.01 -13.53 6.69
C GLU A 23 2.99 -14.66 6.42
N ILE A 24 1.88 -14.37 5.73
CA ILE A 24 0.83 -15.35 5.40
C ILE A 24 1.17 -16.04 4.09
N GLU A 25 1.62 -17.28 4.14
CA GLU A 25 2.04 -18.06 2.97
C GLU A 25 0.89 -18.35 1.97
N GLU A 26 -0.34 -18.52 2.48
CA GLU A 26 -1.52 -18.79 1.64
C GLU A 26 -2.16 -17.51 1.09
N LEU A 27 -1.61 -16.34 1.36
CA LEU A 27 -2.11 -15.10 0.82
C LEU A 27 -1.82 -15.05 -0.70
N GLY A 28 -2.86 -14.78 -1.49
CA GLY A 28 -2.70 -14.55 -2.92
C GLY A 28 -2.07 -13.20 -3.25
N ALA A 29 -2.30 -12.73 -4.44
CA ALA A 29 -1.75 -11.47 -4.94
C ALA A 29 -2.15 -10.26 -4.08
N MET A 30 -1.17 -9.41 -3.77
CA MET A 30 -1.38 -8.20 -2.97
C MET A 30 -1.20 -6.95 -3.82
N ILE A 31 -2.20 -6.07 -3.82
CA ILE A 31 -2.17 -4.79 -4.51
C ILE A 31 -1.79 -3.69 -3.52
N LEU A 32 -0.56 -3.19 -3.60
CA LEU A 32 -0.05 -2.14 -2.71
C LEU A 32 -0.08 -0.77 -3.41
N VAL A 33 -1.14 -0.02 -3.16
CA VAL A 33 -1.33 1.32 -3.74
C VAL A 33 -0.55 2.37 -2.96
N ASN A 34 0.16 3.25 -3.69
CA ASN A 34 0.93 4.35 -3.13
C ASN A 34 0.14 5.66 -3.19
N ASN A 35 -0.31 6.15 -2.05
CA ASN A 35 -1.05 7.41 -1.97
C ASN A 35 -0.17 8.65 -2.26
N GLU A 36 1.15 8.51 -2.31
CA GLU A 36 2.07 9.58 -2.73
C GLU A 36 2.19 9.70 -4.26
N SER A 37 1.69 8.72 -5.01
CA SER A 37 1.81 8.70 -6.47
C SER A 37 1.07 9.86 -7.16
N ARG A 38 0.04 10.41 -6.52
CA ARG A 38 -0.75 11.57 -7.00
C ARG A 38 -1.30 12.38 -5.83
N ASP A 39 -1.55 13.66 -6.04
CA ASP A 39 -2.09 14.58 -5.02
C ASP A 39 -3.55 14.26 -4.65
N ASP A 40 -4.32 13.68 -5.57
CA ASP A 40 -5.74 13.40 -5.41
C ASP A 40 -6.00 11.89 -5.25
N LEU A 41 -6.41 11.49 -4.05
CA LEU A 41 -6.76 10.10 -3.72
C LEU A 41 -7.94 9.57 -4.55
N SER A 42 -8.89 10.43 -4.93
CA SER A 42 -10.01 10.04 -5.78
C SER A 42 -9.53 9.59 -7.15
N ARG A 43 -8.51 10.27 -7.71
CA ARG A 43 -7.89 9.88 -8.98
C ARG A 43 -7.12 8.56 -8.88
N ILE A 44 -6.45 8.30 -7.75
CA ILE A 44 -5.79 7.02 -7.51
C ILE A 44 -6.83 5.89 -7.48
N ASN A 45 -7.90 6.07 -6.70
CA ASN A 45 -8.96 5.08 -6.59
C ASN A 45 -9.67 4.84 -7.94
N SER A 46 -10.00 5.90 -8.67
CA SER A 46 -10.61 5.78 -9.99
C SER A 46 -9.70 5.08 -11.00
N ALA A 47 -8.40 5.34 -10.96
CA ALA A 47 -7.43 4.67 -11.81
C ALA A 47 -7.35 3.17 -11.48
N LEU A 48 -7.30 2.80 -10.19
CA LEU A 48 -7.28 1.40 -9.76
C LEU A 48 -8.57 0.69 -10.20
N VAL A 49 -9.73 1.26 -9.92
CA VAL A 49 -11.03 0.68 -10.33
C VAL A 49 -11.09 0.48 -11.84
N GLY A 50 -10.68 1.49 -12.64
CA GLY A 50 -10.69 1.39 -14.10
C GLY A 50 -9.71 0.35 -14.66
N MET A 51 -8.58 0.07 -13.95
CA MET A 51 -7.67 -1.01 -14.32
C MET A 51 -8.24 -2.39 -13.95
N LEU A 52 -8.81 -2.54 -12.76
CA LEU A 52 -9.45 -3.78 -12.31
C LEU A 52 -10.67 -4.12 -13.16
N ASP A 53 -11.51 -3.14 -13.50
CA ASP A 53 -12.66 -3.33 -14.38
C ASP A 53 -12.23 -3.90 -15.75
N THR A 54 -11.15 -3.37 -16.34
CA THR A 54 -10.61 -3.91 -17.58
C THR A 54 -10.00 -5.31 -17.39
N PHE A 55 -9.32 -5.56 -16.28
CA PHE A 55 -8.75 -6.88 -15.99
C PHE A 55 -9.83 -7.95 -15.84
N PHE A 56 -10.94 -7.65 -15.20
CA PHE A 56 -12.05 -8.57 -15.00
C PHE A 56 -13.06 -8.60 -16.16
N SER A 57 -12.91 -7.73 -17.17
CA SER A 57 -13.83 -7.73 -18.30
C SER A 57 -13.70 -9.00 -19.14
N ASP A 58 -14.81 -9.46 -19.71
CA ASP A 58 -14.86 -10.63 -20.59
C ASP A 58 -14.31 -10.35 -22.00
N GLU A 59 -14.01 -9.09 -22.32
CA GLU A 59 -13.56 -8.67 -23.66
C GLU A 59 -12.23 -9.31 -24.08
N ALA A 60 -11.40 -9.68 -23.10
CA ALA A 60 -10.13 -10.37 -23.36
C ALA A 60 -10.29 -11.85 -23.73
N SER A 61 -11.41 -12.47 -23.40
CA SER A 61 -11.69 -13.91 -23.56
C SER A 61 -12.18 -14.24 -24.98
N SER A 62 -11.37 -14.03 -26.00
CA SER A 62 -11.75 -14.38 -27.38
C SER A 62 -11.07 -15.63 -27.90
N SER A 63 -11.66 -16.29 -28.89
CA SER A 63 -11.06 -17.43 -29.54
C SER A 63 -9.63 -17.14 -30.02
N GLY A 64 -8.63 -17.89 -29.55
CA GLY A 64 -7.21 -17.64 -29.77
C GLY A 64 -6.50 -16.80 -28.71
N SER A 65 -7.17 -16.51 -27.59
CA SER A 65 -6.62 -15.90 -26.38
C SER A 65 -6.39 -17.01 -25.34
N ASN A 66 -5.30 -16.94 -24.62
CA ASN A 66 -5.03 -17.77 -23.43
C ASN A 66 -5.09 -16.94 -22.14
N PHE A 67 -5.90 -15.88 -22.13
CA PHE A 67 -6.09 -15.03 -20.96
C PHE A 67 -7.58 -14.95 -20.61
N ASP A 68 -8.08 -16.04 -20.06
CA ASP A 68 -9.45 -16.18 -19.58
C ASP A 68 -9.52 -16.11 -18.03
N ASP A 69 -10.66 -16.43 -17.46
CA ASP A 69 -10.88 -16.35 -16.02
C ASP A 69 -10.01 -17.32 -15.22
N SER A 70 -9.59 -18.45 -15.83
CA SER A 70 -8.69 -19.42 -15.19
C SER A 70 -7.29 -18.81 -15.00
N GLU A 71 -6.76 -18.16 -16.02
CA GLU A 71 -5.47 -17.46 -15.98
C GLU A 71 -5.52 -16.24 -15.07
N LYS A 72 -6.60 -15.45 -15.12
CA LYS A 72 -6.81 -14.34 -14.17
C LYS A 72 -6.81 -14.84 -12.74
N MET A 73 -7.52 -15.94 -12.44
CA MET A 73 -7.52 -16.55 -11.12
C MET A 73 -6.15 -17.10 -10.72
N LYS A 74 -5.38 -17.66 -11.66
CA LYS A 74 -4.01 -18.09 -11.41
C LYS A 74 -3.13 -16.92 -11.00
N MET A 75 -3.22 -15.79 -11.69
CA MET A 75 -2.48 -14.57 -11.33
C MET A 75 -2.86 -14.04 -9.95
N LEU A 76 -4.15 -14.09 -9.59
CA LEU A 76 -4.63 -13.60 -8.28
C LEU A 76 -4.30 -14.54 -7.11
N LYS A 77 -4.05 -15.81 -7.37
CA LYS A 77 -3.59 -16.78 -6.36
C LYS A 77 -2.08 -16.77 -6.15
N GLU A 78 -1.34 -16.15 -7.05
CA GLU A 78 0.11 -16.04 -6.96
C GLU A 78 0.49 -15.15 -5.80
N ASN A 79 1.26 -15.67 -4.83
CA ASN A 79 1.75 -14.87 -3.71
C ASN A 79 2.73 -13.80 -4.20
N GLY A 80 2.64 -12.61 -3.65
CA GLY A 80 3.49 -11.49 -4.00
C GLY A 80 2.72 -10.22 -4.38
N MET A 81 3.44 -9.22 -4.88
CA MET A 81 2.81 -7.98 -5.31
C MET A 81 2.21 -8.13 -6.70
N PHE A 82 1.01 -7.57 -6.88
CA PHE A 82 0.29 -7.51 -8.15
C PHE A 82 0.16 -6.06 -8.61
N ILE A 83 0.55 -5.79 -9.84
CA ILE A 83 0.47 -4.46 -10.45
C ILE A 83 -0.23 -4.52 -11.81
N ILE A 84 -0.84 -3.41 -12.20
CA ILE A 84 -1.56 -3.27 -13.47
C ILE A 84 -1.20 -1.94 -14.12
N ALA A 85 -1.01 -1.94 -15.43
CA ALA A 85 -0.92 -0.73 -16.26
C ALA A 85 -1.97 -0.77 -17.35
N LYS A 86 -2.64 0.35 -17.58
CA LYS A 86 -3.66 0.51 -18.63
C LYS A 86 -3.36 1.73 -19.46
N LEU A 87 -3.45 1.59 -20.78
CA LEU A 87 -3.39 2.68 -21.74
C LEU A 87 -4.61 2.65 -22.64
N THR A 88 -5.29 3.78 -22.73
CA THR A 88 -6.45 4.00 -23.62
C THR A 88 -6.08 4.94 -24.77
N ASP A 89 -6.69 4.73 -25.93
CA ASP A 89 -6.66 5.66 -27.08
C ASP A 89 -5.28 6.00 -27.67
N GLN A 90 -4.46 4.98 -27.93
CA GLN A 90 -3.20 5.14 -28.67
C GLN A 90 -3.41 5.01 -30.19
N LYS A 91 -4.31 5.80 -30.75
CA LYS A 91 -4.56 5.82 -32.20
C LYS A 91 -3.35 6.42 -32.94
N GLY A 92 -2.81 5.66 -33.90
CA GLY A 92 -1.74 6.12 -34.76
C GLY A 92 -0.32 5.86 -34.28
N GLU A 93 -0.14 5.30 -33.10
CA GLU A 93 1.18 4.90 -32.60
C GLU A 93 1.62 3.54 -33.14
N ASN A 94 2.94 3.37 -33.33
CA ASN A 94 3.49 2.07 -33.71
C ASN A 94 3.60 1.13 -32.49
N GLN A 95 3.80 -0.18 -32.75
CA GLN A 95 3.90 -1.20 -31.70
C GLN A 95 4.97 -0.86 -30.66
N ARG A 96 6.14 -0.41 -31.09
CA ARG A 96 7.26 -0.09 -30.19
C ARG A 96 6.92 1.05 -29.24
N THR A 97 6.33 2.13 -29.74
CA THR A 97 5.93 3.30 -28.92
C THR A 97 4.89 2.88 -27.87
N ARG A 98 3.87 2.12 -28.28
CA ARG A 98 2.84 1.61 -27.34
C ARG A 98 3.43 0.73 -26.27
N THR A 99 4.35 -0.16 -26.63
CA THR A 99 5.01 -1.06 -25.67
C THR A 99 5.86 -0.25 -24.68
N GLN A 100 6.62 0.72 -25.16
CA GLN A 100 7.42 1.58 -24.27
C GLN A 100 6.55 2.43 -23.33
N ASP A 101 5.44 2.94 -23.81
CA ASP A 101 4.50 3.74 -23.00
C ASP A 101 3.88 2.90 -21.87
N ILE A 102 3.42 1.69 -22.17
CA ILE A 102 2.85 0.83 -21.13
C ILE A 102 3.91 0.36 -20.13
N ILE A 103 5.12 0.06 -20.58
CA ILE A 103 6.25 -0.25 -19.70
C ILE A 103 6.54 0.94 -18.77
N ASN A 104 6.56 2.15 -19.31
CA ASN A 104 6.78 3.36 -18.50
C ASN A 104 5.66 3.59 -17.47
N VAL A 105 4.39 3.35 -17.86
CA VAL A 105 3.28 3.38 -16.90
C VAL A 105 3.43 2.27 -15.85
N LEU A 106 3.80 1.06 -16.25
CA LEU A 106 3.94 -0.08 -15.35
C LEU A 106 5.07 0.12 -14.32
N THR A 107 6.21 0.67 -14.73
CA THR A 107 7.43 0.72 -13.91
C THR A 107 7.68 2.06 -13.23
N ALA A 108 7.39 3.18 -13.89
CA ALA A 108 7.79 4.51 -13.43
C ALA A 108 6.62 5.44 -13.09
N LYS A 109 5.48 5.33 -13.79
CA LYS A 109 4.33 6.25 -13.63
C LYS A 109 3.09 5.56 -13.08
N ASN A 110 3.25 4.47 -12.35
CA ASN A 110 2.16 3.73 -11.75
C ASN A 110 1.63 4.37 -10.46
N ILE A 111 0.55 3.79 -9.93
CA ILE A 111 -0.05 4.16 -8.64
C ILE A 111 0.34 3.21 -7.50
N PHE A 112 1.20 2.24 -7.78
CA PHE A 112 1.61 1.20 -6.84
C PHE A 112 2.91 1.57 -6.13
N LEU A 113 3.31 0.77 -5.16
CA LEU A 113 4.63 0.88 -4.56
C LEU A 113 5.72 0.58 -5.61
N PRO A 114 6.95 1.09 -5.39
CA PRO A 114 8.07 0.78 -6.28
C PRO A 114 8.25 -0.73 -6.47
N ILE A 115 8.56 -1.13 -7.69
CA ILE A 115 8.84 -2.53 -8.02
C ILE A 115 10.29 -2.84 -7.67
N ASN A 116 10.53 -3.92 -6.92
CA ASN A 116 11.86 -4.51 -6.85
C ASN A 116 12.11 -5.28 -8.16
N ASN A 117 13.09 -4.82 -8.92
CA ASN A 117 13.49 -5.52 -10.14
C ASN A 117 14.60 -6.53 -9.81
N ASP A 118 14.23 -7.59 -9.10
CA ASP A 118 15.10 -8.74 -8.79
C ASP A 118 15.02 -9.86 -9.83
N GLY A 119 14.26 -9.62 -10.91
CA GLY A 119 14.06 -10.56 -12.00
C GLY A 119 13.10 -11.72 -11.71
N ILE A 120 12.48 -11.72 -10.52
CA ILE A 120 11.51 -12.75 -10.12
C ILE A 120 10.10 -12.25 -10.42
N VAL A 121 9.40 -12.93 -11.31
CA VAL A 121 8.03 -12.63 -11.74
C VAL A 121 7.26 -13.94 -11.87
N GLY A 122 6.10 -14.04 -11.27
CA GLY A 122 5.25 -15.24 -11.41
C GLY A 122 4.58 -15.28 -12.77
N ASN A 123 3.67 -14.35 -13.06
CA ASN A 123 2.93 -14.35 -14.32
C ASN A 123 2.82 -12.93 -14.90
N ILE A 124 2.82 -12.85 -16.23
CA ILE A 124 2.50 -11.64 -16.99
C ILE A 124 1.20 -11.87 -17.76
N GLY A 125 0.23 -10.97 -17.59
CA GLY A 125 -0.99 -10.91 -18.40
C GLY A 125 -0.97 -9.69 -19.32
N ILE A 126 -1.24 -9.90 -20.59
CA ILE A 126 -1.26 -8.87 -21.63
C ILE A 126 -2.62 -8.88 -22.31
N ILE A 127 -3.34 -7.77 -22.27
CA ILE A 127 -4.54 -7.57 -23.08
C ILE A 127 -4.21 -6.54 -24.15
N ASN A 128 -4.20 -6.97 -25.41
CA ASN A 128 -4.00 -6.10 -26.55
C ASN A 128 -5.32 -5.46 -26.97
N GLN A 129 -5.35 -4.15 -27.12
CA GLN A 129 -6.45 -3.46 -27.76
C GLN A 129 -6.62 -3.97 -29.20
N THR A 130 -7.86 -4.08 -29.69
CA THR A 130 -8.15 -4.52 -31.05
C THR A 130 -7.35 -3.73 -32.10
N GLY A 131 -6.54 -4.44 -32.87
CA GLY A 131 -5.65 -3.84 -33.87
C GLY A 131 -4.35 -3.21 -33.34
N ASN A 132 -4.10 -3.28 -32.04
CA ASN A 132 -2.95 -2.64 -31.38
C ASN A 132 -2.14 -3.63 -30.56
N LYS A 133 -1.39 -4.51 -31.22
CA LYS A 133 -0.54 -5.49 -30.54
C LYS A 133 0.68 -4.83 -29.87
N MET A 134 0.98 -5.22 -28.63
CA MET A 134 2.20 -4.88 -27.92
C MET A 134 3.30 -5.93 -28.14
N ASP A 135 4.54 -5.59 -27.86
CA ASP A 135 5.67 -6.52 -27.92
C ASP A 135 5.86 -7.21 -26.58
N GLU A 136 5.59 -8.50 -26.56
CA GLU A 136 5.65 -9.35 -25.36
C GLU A 136 7.09 -9.45 -24.80
N HIS A 137 8.06 -9.57 -25.70
CA HIS A 137 9.46 -9.72 -25.32
C HIS A 137 10.04 -8.45 -24.67
N GLU A 138 9.65 -7.28 -25.17
CA GLU A 138 10.05 -6.00 -24.55
C GLU A 138 9.42 -5.82 -23.17
N ILE A 139 8.18 -6.29 -22.96
CA ILE A 139 7.52 -6.27 -21.65
C ILE A 139 8.25 -7.21 -20.68
N GLU A 140 8.50 -8.47 -21.11
CA GLU A 140 9.25 -9.45 -20.33
C GLU A 140 10.62 -8.89 -19.90
N LYS A 141 11.37 -8.33 -20.85
CA LYS A 141 12.68 -7.73 -20.56
C LYS A 141 12.62 -6.60 -19.55
N ALA A 142 11.52 -5.84 -19.51
CA ALA A 142 11.36 -4.71 -18.58
C ALA A 142 11.01 -5.13 -17.16
N VAL A 143 10.26 -6.23 -16.98
CA VAL A 143 9.75 -6.64 -15.66
C VAL A 143 10.43 -7.89 -15.09
N GLY A 144 11.11 -8.67 -15.93
CA GLY A 144 11.74 -9.95 -15.57
C GLY A 144 11.11 -11.13 -16.28
N THR A 145 11.76 -12.29 -16.21
CA THR A 145 11.31 -13.52 -16.86
C THR A 145 10.21 -14.19 -16.03
N PRO A 146 8.97 -14.31 -16.56
CA PRO A 146 7.86 -14.92 -15.85
C PRO A 146 7.83 -16.43 -16.01
N GLU A 147 7.12 -17.13 -15.13
CA GLU A 147 6.77 -18.53 -15.32
C GLU A 147 5.76 -18.72 -16.46
N ASN A 148 4.80 -17.80 -16.59
CA ASN A 148 3.78 -17.85 -17.64
C ASN A 148 3.48 -16.46 -18.20
N ILE A 149 3.17 -16.42 -19.52
CA ILE A 149 2.64 -15.24 -20.20
C ILE A 149 1.25 -15.59 -20.76
N PHE A 150 0.26 -14.76 -20.41
CA PHE A 150 -1.12 -14.88 -20.87
C PHE A 150 -1.47 -13.71 -21.78
N ILE A 151 -2.09 -13.96 -22.93
CA ILE A 151 -2.32 -12.95 -23.96
C ILE A 151 -3.78 -12.94 -24.39
N GLY A 152 -4.42 -11.79 -24.24
CA GLY A 152 -5.73 -11.47 -24.78
C GLY A 152 -5.63 -10.46 -25.93
N ASN A 153 -6.44 -10.60 -26.98
CA ASN A 153 -6.28 -9.85 -28.24
C ASN A 153 -7.49 -8.99 -28.67
N LYS A 154 -8.49 -8.77 -27.84
CA LYS A 154 -9.68 -8.00 -28.22
C LYS A 154 -10.15 -7.02 -27.14
N GLY A 155 -9.22 -6.48 -26.37
CA GLY A 155 -9.55 -5.49 -25.36
C GLY A 155 -9.98 -4.14 -25.94
N ALA A 156 -10.78 -3.39 -25.18
CA ALA A 156 -11.09 -2.00 -25.49
C ALA A 156 -9.88 -1.08 -25.26
N SER A 157 -8.89 -1.52 -24.51
CA SER A 157 -7.65 -0.82 -24.20
C SER A 157 -6.49 -1.79 -24.07
N ASN A 158 -5.26 -1.28 -24.18
CA ASN A 158 -4.07 -2.03 -23.82
C ASN A 158 -3.94 -2.13 -22.31
N LEU A 159 -3.71 -3.34 -21.79
CA LEU A 159 -3.48 -3.60 -20.37
C LEU A 159 -2.33 -4.59 -20.21
N VAL A 160 -1.46 -4.31 -19.24
CA VAL A 160 -0.45 -5.27 -18.78
C VAL A 160 -0.61 -5.41 -17.27
N CYS A 161 -0.65 -6.64 -16.80
CA CYS A 161 -0.64 -6.95 -15.37
C CYS A 161 0.47 -7.95 -15.06
N VAL A 162 1.03 -7.86 -13.87
CA VAL A 162 2.14 -8.70 -13.42
C VAL A 162 1.84 -9.17 -12.00
N SER A 163 1.95 -10.46 -11.75
CA SER A 163 1.78 -11.08 -10.42
C SER A 163 3.05 -11.81 -9.98
N GLY A 164 3.14 -12.10 -8.68
CA GLY A 164 4.31 -12.76 -8.11
C GLY A 164 5.56 -11.89 -8.07
N LEU A 165 5.40 -10.56 -8.05
CA LEU A 165 6.52 -9.64 -7.85
C LEU A 165 6.93 -9.63 -6.38
N SER A 166 8.21 -9.51 -6.12
CA SER A 166 8.74 -9.35 -4.77
C SER A 166 8.25 -8.06 -4.12
N PHE A 167 7.95 -8.13 -2.83
CA PHE A 167 7.55 -6.94 -2.08
C PHE A 167 8.71 -5.93 -1.94
N PRO A 168 8.44 -4.63 -2.05
CA PRO A 168 9.46 -3.58 -1.85
C PRO A 168 9.77 -3.39 -0.36
N THR A 169 10.41 -4.40 0.25
CA THR A 169 10.69 -4.49 1.69
C THR A 169 11.49 -3.31 2.22
N GLU A 170 12.46 -2.79 1.46
CA GLU A 170 13.24 -1.61 1.84
C GLU A 170 12.37 -0.36 1.95
N TYR A 171 11.47 -0.14 0.97
CA TYR A 171 10.55 0.99 0.98
C TYR A 171 9.58 0.91 2.16
N ILE A 172 8.99 -0.26 2.39
CA ILE A 172 8.04 -0.52 3.48
C ILE A 172 8.74 -0.34 4.83
N SER A 173 9.93 -0.93 5.02
CA SER A 173 10.72 -0.81 6.25
C SER A 173 11.12 0.63 6.54
N LYS A 174 11.58 1.36 5.54
CA LYS A 174 11.96 2.77 5.70
C LYS A 174 10.78 3.62 6.15
N MET A 175 9.62 3.45 5.52
CA MET A 175 8.40 4.18 5.89
C MET A 175 8.00 3.90 7.35
N GLY A 176 8.05 2.64 7.79
CA GLY A 176 7.74 2.24 9.16
C GLY A 176 8.74 2.81 10.16
N GLN A 177 10.04 2.68 9.89
CA GLN A 177 11.11 3.20 10.74
C GLN A 177 11.04 4.72 10.90
N ASP A 178 10.81 5.46 9.80
CA ASP A 178 10.65 6.91 9.83
C ASP A 178 9.46 7.32 10.71
N ALA A 179 8.32 6.61 10.61
CA ALA A 179 7.15 6.88 11.44
C ALA A 179 7.39 6.57 12.92
N ILE A 180 8.04 5.46 13.24
CA ILE A 180 8.38 5.07 14.62
C ILE A 180 9.38 6.07 15.23
N LYS A 181 10.37 6.50 14.46
CA LYS A 181 11.33 7.52 14.91
C LYS A 181 10.65 8.84 15.23
N GLU A 182 9.79 9.31 14.35
CA GLU A 182 9.02 10.54 14.55
C GLU A 182 8.11 10.43 15.80
N GLN A 183 7.48 9.28 16.03
CA GLN A 183 6.69 9.06 17.23
C GLN A 183 7.53 9.16 18.51
N LYS A 184 8.70 8.51 18.53
CA LYS A 184 9.63 8.58 19.67
C LYS A 184 10.10 9.99 19.97
N GLU A 185 10.43 10.77 18.93
CA GLU A 185 10.83 12.17 19.06
C GLU A 185 9.70 13.03 19.64
N ARG A 186 8.46 12.85 19.21
CA ARG A 186 7.29 13.56 19.76
C ARG A 186 7.05 13.21 21.23
N LEU A 187 7.19 11.92 21.58
CA LEU A 187 7.03 11.48 22.97
C LEU A 187 8.14 12.02 23.88
N SER A 188 9.39 12.08 23.41
CA SER A 188 10.49 12.65 24.19
C SER A 188 10.31 14.15 24.43
N ARG A 189 9.84 14.92 23.43
CA ARG A 189 9.52 16.33 23.58
C ARG A 189 8.38 16.58 24.59
N ARG A 190 7.34 15.74 24.58
CA ARG A 190 6.26 15.82 25.58
C ARG A 190 6.78 15.58 26.99
N LYS A 191 7.61 14.55 27.19
CA LYS A 191 8.21 14.27 28.50
C LYS A 191 9.07 15.42 29.01
N SER A 192 9.85 16.06 28.14
CA SER A 192 10.65 17.24 28.54
C SER A 192 9.81 18.43 28.94
N LEU A 193 8.67 18.66 28.30
CA LEU A 193 7.72 19.71 28.66
C LEU A 193 7.06 19.43 30.03
N THR A 194 6.63 18.20 30.29
CA THR A 194 6.04 17.80 31.57
C THR A 194 7.04 17.94 32.73
N LEU A 195 8.31 17.56 32.48
CA LEU A 195 9.38 17.76 33.49
C LEU A 195 9.67 19.24 33.82
N LEU A 196 9.47 20.14 32.87
CA LEU A 196 9.60 21.59 33.10
C LEU A 196 8.43 22.13 33.94
N ASP A 197 7.21 21.66 33.68
CA ASP A 197 6.03 22.03 34.48
C ASP A 197 6.16 21.53 35.94
N ASP A 198 6.69 20.30 36.15
CA ASP A 198 6.96 19.75 37.48
C ASP A 198 8.08 20.54 38.23
N LEU A 199 9.05 21.12 37.51
CA LEU A 199 10.10 21.93 38.08
C LEU A 199 9.58 23.34 38.52
N ASP A 200 8.65 23.93 37.78
CA ASP A 200 8.03 25.18 38.14
C ASP A 200 7.11 25.06 39.39
N GLU A 201 6.45 23.91 39.56
CA GLU A 201 5.71 23.59 40.79
C GLU A 201 6.63 23.37 42.01
N ALA A 202 7.82 22.78 41.79
CA ALA A 202 8.79 22.52 42.87
C ALA A 202 9.50 23.78 43.35
N VAL A 203 9.50 24.89 42.58
CA VAL A 203 10.12 26.16 42.92
C VAL A 203 9.11 27.16 43.51
N ALA A 204 7.81 26.86 43.55
CA ALA A 204 6.82 27.71 44.19
C ALA A 204 7.06 27.74 45.73
N PRO A 205 7.24 28.91 46.36
CA PRO A 205 7.51 28.98 47.81
C PRO A 205 6.31 28.44 48.59
N GLU A 206 6.58 27.52 49.49
CA GLU A 206 5.58 26.93 50.40
C GLU A 206 4.79 28.04 51.11
N LYS A 207 3.50 28.15 50.84
CA LYS A 207 2.61 28.98 51.59
C LYS A 207 2.51 28.44 53.03
N PRO A 208 2.66 29.27 54.07
CA PRO A 208 2.65 28.80 55.45
C PRO A 208 1.32 28.12 55.78
N VAL A 209 1.42 26.83 56.13
CA VAL A 209 0.28 25.99 56.53
C VAL A 209 -0.30 26.53 57.84
N LYS A 210 -1.48 27.15 57.77
CA LYS A 210 -2.29 27.43 58.96
C LYS A 210 -2.81 26.08 59.51
N LYS A 211 -2.31 25.69 60.68
CA LYS A 211 -2.81 24.53 61.43
C LYS A 211 -4.27 24.79 61.84
N SER A 212 -5.23 24.23 61.14
CA SER A 212 -6.61 24.13 61.62
C SER A 212 -6.78 22.83 62.41
N LYS A 213 -7.08 22.95 63.68
CA LYS A 213 -7.56 21.84 64.51
C LYS A 213 -8.95 21.47 64.01
N SER A 214 -9.11 20.30 63.41
CA SER A 214 -10.42 19.71 63.12
C SER A 214 -10.38 18.21 63.39
N GLY A 215 -11.30 17.79 64.25
CA GLY A 215 -11.36 16.50 64.87
C GLY A 215 -11.61 15.35 63.86
N ARG A 216 -10.88 14.28 64.06
CA ARG A 216 -11.13 12.99 63.43
C ARG A 216 -12.50 12.46 63.86
N ARG A 217 -13.42 12.34 62.91
CA ARG A 217 -14.52 11.37 63.02
C ARG A 217 -14.12 10.11 62.27
N THR A 218 -13.80 9.09 63.03
CA THR A 218 -13.64 7.70 62.54
C THR A 218 -15.03 7.17 62.24
N ILE A 219 -15.30 6.88 60.97
CA ILE A 219 -16.48 6.12 60.56
C ILE A 219 -16.09 4.66 60.62
N SER A 220 -16.79 3.90 61.50
CA SER A 220 -16.63 2.45 61.63
C SER A 220 -17.20 1.71 60.44
N LEU A 221 -16.51 0.67 60.01
CA LEU A 221 -16.85 -0.18 58.88
C LEU A 221 -18.11 -1.06 59.09
N ASP A 222 -18.73 -0.99 60.29
CA ASP A 222 -19.90 -1.81 60.62
C ASP A 222 -21.23 -1.30 60.14
N MET A 223 -21.30 -0.07 59.53
CA MET A 223 -22.54 0.52 59.04
C MET A 223 -22.88 0.20 57.55
N LEU A 224 -22.12 -0.67 56.91
CA LEU A 224 -22.37 -1.03 55.48
C LEU A 224 -22.88 -2.47 55.29
N ARG A 225 -23.38 -3.09 56.38
CA ARG A 225 -23.86 -4.49 56.29
C ARG A 225 -25.36 -4.68 56.30
N ASP A 226 -26.14 -3.62 56.43
CA ASP A 226 -27.60 -3.67 56.50
C ASP A 226 -28.28 -2.66 55.52
N MET A 227 -27.92 -2.74 54.23
CA MET A 227 -28.76 -2.18 53.14
C MET A 227 -28.73 -3.11 51.94
#